data_347f9fad32eced65c7750080595edb2e
#
_entry.id   347f9fad32eced65c7750080595edb2e
#
_cell.length_a   1.000
_cell.length_b   1.000
_cell.length_c   1.000
_cell.angle_alpha   90.00
_cell.angle_beta   90.00
_cell.angle_gamma   90.00
#
_symmetry.space_group_name_H-M   'P 1'
#
loop_
_entity.id
_entity.type
_entity.pdbx_description
1 polymer ?
#
loop_
_entity_poly.entity_id
_entity_poly.type
_entity_poly.pdbx_seq_one_letter_code
_entity_poly.pdbx_strand_id
1 'polypeptide(L)'
;TRLFFSLTTETNAAELATRIMDENASALPLPARPSPTHGVAVPAPSSLTLFNGSPRGPHGNSRIFLEQVAKGFGGKYQLHHLVNVKDTEQHVRAFSAAEAAWVAFPLYTDSMPALVKHFFEALEPLVSKGGNPPLGFIVQSGFPEALHSRYVEQYLEKLAARLGSPYLGTIVKGNGEGVRIMPPQMTRSLFENLQSLGACLSRGEALNTEILTKTARPERFPAISGPVFKMILRAPFAHGYFDKMLIKNGVYEKRFDQPFKLPS
;
A
#
# COMPACT_ATOMS: atom_id res chain seq x y z
N THR A 1 -15.20 18.53 19.58
CA THR A 1 -13.85 18.76 20.15
C THR A 1 -13.86 18.71 21.69
N ARG A 2 -14.66 17.84 22.35
CA ARG A 2 -14.69 17.70 23.81
C ARG A 2 -14.69 16.25 24.32
N LEU A 3 -14.24 15.29 23.56
CA LEU A 3 -14.29 13.85 23.93
C LEU A 3 -12.93 13.24 24.33
N PHE A 4 -11.86 14.04 24.48
CA PHE A 4 -10.52 13.48 24.65
C PHE A 4 -9.85 13.72 26.02
N PHE A 5 -10.51 14.29 27.01
CA PHE A 5 -9.87 14.54 28.31
C PHE A 5 -10.76 14.21 29.48
N SER A 6 -10.78 12.95 29.88
CA SER A 6 -11.03 12.51 31.26
C SER A 6 -10.95 10.97 31.43
N LEU A 7 -9.85 10.37 31.00
CA LEU A 7 -9.55 8.99 31.38
C LEU A 7 -8.53 9.03 32.54
N THR A 8 -9.00 9.15 33.75
CA THR A 8 -8.15 9.21 34.94
C THR A 8 -8.21 7.97 35.83
N THR A 9 -9.01 6.94 35.49
CA THR A 9 -9.04 5.68 36.23
C THR A 9 -9.29 4.48 35.31
N GLU A 10 -8.79 3.29 35.68
CA GLU A 10 -9.00 2.03 34.96
C GLU A 10 -10.50 1.69 34.78
N THR A 11 -11.34 2.12 35.70
CA THR A 11 -12.80 1.93 35.67
C THR A 11 -13.42 2.66 34.46
N ASN A 12 -12.93 3.83 34.14
CA ASN A 12 -13.44 4.61 33.01
C ASN A 12 -13.05 4.01 31.65
N ALA A 13 -11.92 3.32 31.56
CA ALA A 13 -11.50 2.65 30.32
C ALA A 13 -12.36 1.41 30.01
N ALA A 14 -12.71 0.62 31.04
CA ALA A 14 -13.60 -0.54 30.89
C ALA A 14 -15.03 -0.11 30.56
N GLU A 15 -15.53 0.94 31.20
CA GLU A 15 -16.87 1.50 30.95
C GLU A 15 -16.98 2.13 29.56
N LEU A 16 -15.92 2.81 29.10
CA LEU A 16 -15.83 3.34 27.74
C LEU A 16 -15.79 2.21 26.71
N ALA A 17 -15.02 1.14 26.96
CA ALA A 17 -14.97 -0.03 26.10
C ALA A 17 -16.32 -0.72 26.00
N THR A 18 -17.05 -0.86 27.12
CA THR A 18 -18.40 -1.41 27.15
C THR A 18 -19.38 -0.54 26.37
N ARG A 19 -19.36 0.78 26.57
CA ARG A 19 -20.17 1.72 25.79
C ARG A 19 -19.88 1.67 24.29
N ILE A 20 -18.61 1.62 23.90
CA ILE A 20 -18.21 1.48 22.48
C ILE A 20 -18.72 0.15 21.92
N MET A 21 -18.70 -0.92 22.70
CA MET A 21 -19.24 -2.22 22.29
C MET A 21 -20.77 -2.20 22.19
N ASP A 22 -21.46 -1.56 23.11
CA ASP A 22 -22.93 -1.44 23.12
C ASP A 22 -23.42 -0.48 22.02
N GLU A 23 -22.75 0.62 21.77
CA GLU A 23 -23.02 1.52 20.64
C GLU A 23 -22.76 0.85 19.29
N ASN A 24 -21.77 -0.06 19.20
CA ASN A 24 -21.55 -0.89 18.00
C ASN A 24 -22.55 -2.05 17.89
N ALA A 25 -23.24 -2.46 18.97
CA ALA A 25 -24.31 -3.46 18.93
C ALA A 25 -25.62 -2.90 18.35
N SER A 26 -25.86 -1.59 18.45
CA SER A 26 -26.93 -0.87 17.73
C SER A 26 -26.48 -0.40 16.33
N ALA A 27 -25.55 -1.10 15.74
CA ALA A 27 -24.75 -0.72 14.60
C ALA A 27 -25.58 -0.16 13.45
N LEU A 28 -25.29 1.08 13.05
CA LEU A 28 -25.38 1.50 11.66
C LEU A 28 -24.85 0.36 10.77
N PRO A 29 -25.59 -0.02 9.72
CA PRO A 29 -25.08 -1.06 8.81
C PRO A 29 -23.67 -0.73 8.43
N LEU A 30 -22.75 -1.66 8.67
CA LEU A 30 -21.35 -1.49 8.27
C LEU A 30 -21.35 -1.01 6.82
N PRO A 31 -20.61 0.05 6.49
CA PRO A 31 -20.56 0.55 5.11
C PRO A 31 -20.25 -0.63 4.20
N ALA A 32 -20.91 -0.66 3.05
CA ALA A 32 -20.70 -1.71 2.05
C ALA A 32 -19.19 -1.90 1.85
N ARG A 33 -18.74 -3.16 1.84
CA ARG A 33 -17.32 -3.48 1.71
C ARG A 33 -16.78 -2.80 0.45
N PRO A 34 -15.63 -2.11 0.53
CA PRO A 34 -15.06 -1.47 -0.62
C PRO A 34 -14.75 -2.51 -1.70
N SER A 35 -15.28 -2.30 -2.89
CA SER A 35 -14.96 -3.09 -4.09
C SER A 35 -13.67 -2.57 -4.73
N PRO A 36 -12.94 -3.41 -5.48
CA PRO A 36 -11.83 -2.95 -6.30
C PRO A 36 -12.27 -1.83 -7.24
N THR A 37 -11.43 -0.81 -7.40
CA THR A 37 -11.66 0.27 -8.35
C THR A 37 -11.17 -0.13 -9.75
N HIS A 38 -11.71 0.50 -10.77
CA HIS A 38 -11.37 0.20 -12.16
C HIS A 38 -10.75 1.44 -12.80
N GLY A 39 -9.56 1.26 -13.37
CA GLY A 39 -8.90 2.29 -14.15
C GLY A 39 -9.49 2.43 -15.55
N VAL A 40 -9.18 3.56 -16.20
CA VAL A 40 -9.58 3.83 -17.57
C VAL A 40 -8.43 3.54 -18.55
N ALA A 41 -8.78 3.25 -19.80
CA ALA A 41 -7.84 3.24 -20.92
C ALA A 41 -7.43 4.69 -21.26
N VAL A 42 -6.19 4.86 -21.67
CA VAL A 42 -5.63 6.14 -22.10
C VAL A 42 -4.81 5.92 -23.38
N PRO A 43 -4.49 6.95 -24.16
CA PRO A 43 -3.53 6.80 -25.27
C PRO A 43 -2.24 6.13 -24.77
N ALA A 44 -1.70 5.19 -25.54
CA ALA A 44 -0.50 4.45 -25.17
C ALA A 44 0.67 5.42 -24.90
N PRO A 45 1.20 5.52 -23.67
CA PRO A 45 2.34 6.38 -23.39
C PRO A 45 3.62 5.80 -24.01
N SER A 46 4.55 6.65 -24.41
CA SER A 46 5.88 6.21 -24.86
C SER A 46 6.85 6.03 -23.70
N SER A 47 6.53 6.63 -22.54
CA SER A 47 7.35 6.60 -21.33
C SER A 47 6.52 6.62 -20.05
N LEU A 48 7.09 6.05 -18.97
CA LEU A 48 6.51 6.09 -17.63
C LEU A 48 7.35 6.94 -16.68
N THR A 49 6.68 7.72 -15.82
CA THR A 49 7.31 8.38 -14.68
C THR A 49 6.88 7.68 -13.40
N LEU A 50 7.83 7.09 -12.71
CA LEU A 50 7.61 6.22 -11.56
C LEU A 50 8.05 6.91 -10.26
N PHE A 51 7.20 6.93 -9.25
CA PHE A 51 7.47 7.52 -7.95
C PHE A 51 7.46 6.44 -6.86
N ASN A 52 8.63 6.17 -6.31
CA ASN A 52 8.77 5.26 -5.18
C ASN A 52 8.52 6.00 -3.87
N GLY A 53 7.35 5.77 -3.29
CA GLY A 53 6.89 6.33 -2.02
C GLY A 53 7.25 5.48 -0.79
N SER A 54 8.23 4.59 -0.88
CA SER A 54 8.71 3.85 0.29
C SER A 54 9.62 4.72 1.15
N PRO A 55 9.41 4.83 2.47
CA PRO A 55 10.35 5.48 3.38
C PRO A 55 11.75 4.85 3.39
N ARG A 56 11.90 3.62 2.92
CA ARG A 56 13.19 2.95 2.74
C ARG A 56 13.91 3.39 1.44
N GLY A 57 13.32 4.29 0.66
CA GLY A 57 13.86 4.77 -0.61
C GLY A 57 14.21 3.63 -1.57
N PRO A 58 15.42 3.62 -2.16
CA PRO A 58 15.85 2.58 -3.11
C PRO A 58 15.82 1.15 -2.53
N HIS A 59 15.81 1.01 -1.22
CA HIS A 59 15.78 -0.27 -0.54
C HIS A 59 14.36 -0.76 -0.21
N GLY A 60 13.32 -0.01 -0.58
CA GLY A 60 11.92 -0.37 -0.37
C GLY A 60 11.39 -1.39 -1.37
N ASN A 61 10.41 -2.19 -0.94
CA ASN A 61 9.76 -3.16 -1.82
C ASN A 61 8.94 -2.49 -2.92
N SER A 62 8.39 -1.29 -2.67
CA SER A 62 7.65 -0.51 -3.67
C SER A 62 8.43 -0.28 -4.96
N ARG A 63 9.77 -0.10 -4.88
CA ARG A 63 10.65 -0.03 -6.04
C ARG A 63 10.57 -1.31 -6.88
N ILE A 64 10.65 -2.49 -6.24
CA ILE A 64 10.61 -3.78 -6.94
C ILE A 64 9.32 -3.91 -7.76
N PHE A 65 8.18 -3.52 -7.17
CA PHE A 65 6.89 -3.55 -7.86
C PHE A 65 6.87 -2.62 -9.08
N LEU A 66 7.34 -1.39 -8.92
CA LEU A 66 7.44 -0.43 -10.04
C LEU A 66 8.33 -0.95 -11.17
N GLU A 67 9.49 -1.50 -10.84
CA GLU A 67 10.42 -2.06 -11.82
C GLU A 67 9.83 -3.27 -12.58
N GLN A 68 8.99 -4.09 -11.92
CA GLN A 68 8.32 -5.19 -12.62
C GLN A 68 7.24 -4.68 -13.59
N VAL A 69 6.48 -3.66 -13.21
CA VAL A 69 5.52 -3.01 -14.12
C VAL A 69 6.27 -2.36 -15.29
N ALA A 70 7.36 -1.62 -15.03
CA ALA A 70 8.17 -1.01 -16.07
C ALA A 70 8.80 -2.05 -17.03
N LYS A 71 9.21 -3.20 -16.50
CA LYS A 71 9.72 -4.31 -17.32
C LYS A 71 8.66 -4.83 -18.28
N GLY A 72 7.44 -4.98 -17.82
CA GLY A 72 6.31 -5.39 -18.67
C GLY A 72 5.87 -4.33 -19.66
N PHE A 73 5.97 -3.06 -19.28
CA PHE A 73 5.74 -1.92 -20.16
C PHE A 73 6.71 -1.91 -21.37
N GLY A 74 7.99 -2.28 -21.15
CA GLY A 74 8.98 -2.44 -22.21
C GLY A 74 9.49 -1.14 -22.83
N GLY A 75 8.95 0.01 -22.45
CA GLY A 75 9.35 1.34 -22.91
C GLY A 75 10.34 2.03 -21.97
N LYS A 76 10.59 3.31 -22.21
CA LYS A 76 11.42 4.15 -21.35
C LYS A 76 10.70 4.44 -20.04
N TYR A 77 11.45 4.57 -18.94
CA TYR A 77 10.91 5.08 -17.69
C TYR A 77 11.93 5.88 -16.90
N GLN A 78 11.43 6.77 -16.05
CA GLN A 78 12.20 7.49 -15.04
C GLN A 78 11.71 7.08 -13.66
N LEU A 79 12.63 6.86 -12.71
CA LEU A 79 12.30 6.47 -11.35
C LEU A 79 12.77 7.53 -10.35
N HIS A 80 11.83 8.09 -9.62
CA HIS A 80 12.05 9.07 -8.56
C HIS A 80 11.80 8.45 -7.18
N HIS A 81 12.60 8.83 -6.19
CA HIS A 81 12.44 8.37 -4.80
C HIS A 81 11.93 9.51 -3.93
N LEU A 82 10.66 9.45 -3.51
CA LEU A 82 10.02 10.51 -2.72
C LEU A 82 10.63 10.70 -1.32
N VAL A 83 11.45 9.75 -0.85
CA VAL A 83 12.22 9.90 0.39
C VAL A 83 13.17 11.10 0.36
N ASN A 84 13.56 11.55 -0.82
CA ASN A 84 14.35 12.75 -1.03
C ASN A 84 13.44 13.99 -0.99
N VAL A 85 12.95 14.36 0.18
CA VAL A 85 11.99 15.47 0.36
C VAL A 85 12.53 16.80 -0.14
N LYS A 86 13.85 16.99 -0.16
CA LYS A 86 14.50 18.19 -0.71
C LYS A 86 14.29 18.38 -2.21
N ASP A 87 13.99 17.27 -2.92
CA ASP A 87 13.78 17.24 -4.37
C ASP A 87 12.29 17.36 -4.74
N THR A 88 11.42 17.76 -3.80
CA THR A 88 9.96 17.84 -4.01
C THR A 88 9.59 18.66 -5.25
N GLU A 89 10.21 19.80 -5.48
CA GLU A 89 9.95 20.59 -6.71
C GLU A 89 10.32 19.86 -7.98
N GLN A 90 11.42 19.09 -7.97
CA GLN A 90 11.81 18.26 -9.10
C GLN A 90 10.78 17.13 -9.32
N HIS A 91 10.27 16.53 -8.24
CA HIS A 91 9.21 15.53 -8.33
C HIS A 91 7.92 16.10 -8.94
N VAL A 92 7.53 17.32 -8.54
CA VAL A 92 6.36 18.03 -9.11
C VAL A 92 6.58 18.31 -10.61
N ARG A 93 7.76 18.79 -11.00
CA ARG A 93 8.09 19.01 -12.42
C ARG A 93 8.06 17.70 -13.20
N ALA A 94 8.64 16.63 -12.66
CA ALA A 94 8.63 15.31 -13.29
C ALA A 94 7.19 14.76 -13.46
N PHE A 95 6.32 14.98 -12.48
CA PHE A 95 4.91 14.62 -12.58
C PHE A 95 4.22 15.41 -13.68
N SER A 96 4.38 16.73 -13.71
CA SER A 96 3.72 17.60 -14.71
C SER A 96 4.14 17.30 -16.14
N ALA A 97 5.36 16.79 -16.35
CA ALA A 97 5.91 16.45 -17.66
C ALA A 97 5.68 14.99 -18.05
N ALA A 98 5.04 14.19 -17.19
CA ALA A 98 4.85 12.77 -17.42
C ALA A 98 3.78 12.50 -18.49
N GLU A 99 4.01 11.49 -19.33
CA GLU A 99 2.96 10.95 -20.20
C GLU A 99 2.00 10.03 -19.43
N ALA A 100 2.55 9.29 -18.45
CA ALA A 100 1.79 8.54 -17.45
C ALA A 100 2.63 8.41 -16.16
N ALA A 101 2.02 8.66 -15.02
CA ALA A 101 2.66 8.62 -13.71
C ALA A 101 2.19 7.42 -12.88
N TRP A 102 3.11 6.78 -12.16
CA TRP A 102 2.80 5.69 -11.22
C TRP A 102 3.45 5.96 -9.88
N VAL A 103 2.64 5.85 -8.81
CA VAL A 103 3.11 6.03 -7.43
C VAL A 103 2.95 4.72 -6.68
N ALA A 104 4.06 4.16 -6.18
CA ALA A 104 4.03 2.95 -5.36
C ALA A 104 4.46 3.23 -3.92
N PHE A 105 3.72 2.70 -2.96
CA PHE A 105 4.02 2.89 -1.54
C PHE A 105 3.54 1.73 -0.67
N PRO A 106 4.14 1.54 0.53
CA PRO A 106 3.61 0.63 1.52
C PRO A 106 2.41 1.25 2.25
N LEU A 107 1.40 0.42 2.57
CA LEU A 107 0.30 0.81 3.43
C LEU A 107 0.79 0.95 4.88
N TYR A 108 0.69 2.12 5.46
CA TYR A 108 1.01 2.37 6.87
C TYR A 108 -0.21 2.94 7.59
N THR A 109 -0.68 2.24 8.62
CA THR A 109 -1.86 2.65 9.40
C THR A 109 -3.04 3.01 8.48
N ASP A 110 -3.38 2.07 7.58
CA ASP A 110 -4.48 2.14 6.62
C ASP A 110 -4.41 3.31 5.62
N SER A 111 -3.23 3.94 5.46
CA SER A 111 -3.02 5.08 4.57
C SER A 111 -1.65 5.07 3.89
N MET A 112 -1.39 6.12 3.10
CA MET A 112 -0.09 6.37 2.51
C MET A 112 0.90 6.93 3.53
N PRO A 113 2.23 6.69 3.36
CA PRO A 113 3.26 7.34 4.17
C PRO A 113 3.25 8.86 4.04
N ALA A 114 3.68 9.56 5.09
CA ALA A 114 3.72 11.03 5.13
C ALA A 114 4.46 11.66 3.94
N LEU A 115 5.55 11.05 3.47
CA LEU A 115 6.30 11.54 2.31
C LEU A 115 5.50 11.47 0.99
N VAL A 116 4.61 10.49 0.86
CA VAL A 116 3.69 10.38 -0.30
C VAL A 116 2.60 11.44 -0.20
N LYS A 117 2.06 11.63 1.02
CA LYS A 117 1.10 12.70 1.29
C LYS A 117 1.71 14.06 0.97
N HIS A 118 2.93 14.33 1.44
CA HIS A 118 3.67 15.57 1.16
C HIS A 118 3.85 15.80 -0.35
N PHE A 119 4.18 14.76 -1.11
CA PHE A 119 4.26 14.86 -2.57
C PHE A 119 2.93 15.28 -3.19
N PHE A 120 1.80 14.65 -2.79
CA PHE A 120 0.49 15.02 -3.31
C PHE A 120 0.03 16.41 -2.88
N GLU A 121 0.38 16.85 -1.68
CA GLU A 121 0.14 18.24 -1.23
C GLU A 121 0.91 19.24 -2.10
N ALA A 122 2.15 18.92 -2.50
CA ALA A 122 2.93 19.76 -3.39
C ALA A 122 2.36 19.82 -4.83
N LEU A 123 1.50 18.90 -5.24
CA LEU A 123 0.78 18.94 -6.51
C LEU A 123 -0.46 19.86 -6.48
N GLU A 124 -0.85 20.40 -5.32
CA GLU A 124 -2.04 21.25 -5.20
C GLU A 124 -2.12 22.36 -6.27
N PRO A 125 -1.04 23.07 -6.63
CA PRO A 125 -1.09 24.11 -7.67
C PRO A 125 -1.46 23.59 -9.07
N LEU A 126 -1.45 22.26 -9.28
CA LEU A 126 -1.80 21.63 -10.55
C LEU A 126 -3.30 21.30 -10.64
N VAL A 127 -4.02 21.26 -9.53
CA VAL A 127 -5.46 20.90 -9.47
C VAL A 127 -6.30 21.76 -10.38
N SER A 128 -6.02 23.07 -10.44
CA SER A 128 -6.81 24.03 -11.22
C SER A 128 -6.36 24.17 -12.68
N LYS A 129 -5.22 23.58 -13.05
CA LYS A 129 -4.65 23.74 -14.39
C LYS A 129 -5.28 22.81 -15.42
N GLY A 130 -5.84 21.68 -15.00
CA GLY A 130 -6.32 20.61 -15.89
C GLY A 130 -5.17 19.95 -16.69
N GLY A 131 -5.51 18.89 -17.40
CA GLY A 131 -4.53 18.21 -18.27
C GLY A 131 -3.39 17.50 -17.54
N ASN A 132 -3.57 17.18 -16.26
CA ASN A 132 -2.59 16.43 -15.51
C ASN A 132 -2.42 15.00 -16.08
N PRO A 133 -1.22 14.40 -15.97
CA PRO A 133 -0.95 13.10 -16.57
C PRO A 133 -1.86 12.01 -15.98
N PRO A 134 -2.16 10.95 -16.74
CA PRO A 134 -2.79 9.75 -16.21
C PRO A 134 -2.01 9.21 -15.02
N LEU A 135 -2.71 8.81 -13.96
CA LEU A 135 -2.13 8.47 -12.66
C LEU A 135 -2.57 7.08 -12.19
N GLY A 136 -1.63 6.21 -11.96
CA GLY A 136 -1.83 4.88 -11.40
C GLY A 136 -1.09 4.66 -10.09
N PHE A 137 -1.50 3.64 -9.35
CA PHE A 137 -0.95 3.37 -8.02
C PHE A 137 -0.58 1.91 -7.83
N ILE A 138 0.39 1.67 -6.94
CA ILE A 138 0.69 0.35 -6.40
C ILE A 138 0.72 0.45 -4.89
N VAL A 139 -0.17 -0.26 -4.22
CA VAL A 139 -0.23 -0.32 -2.76
C VAL A 139 0.14 -1.73 -2.30
N GLN A 140 1.16 -1.83 -1.47
CA GLN A 140 1.56 -3.09 -0.87
C GLN A 140 1.52 -3.01 0.66
N SER A 141 1.15 -4.10 1.31
CA SER A 141 1.05 -4.16 2.77
C SER A 141 1.77 -5.38 3.34
N GLY A 142 2.11 -5.33 4.62
CA GLY A 142 2.54 -6.49 5.39
C GLY A 142 1.39 -7.43 5.74
N PHE A 143 0.16 -6.93 5.76
CA PHE A 143 -1.02 -7.76 5.95
C PHE A 143 -1.20 -8.71 4.77
N PRO A 144 -1.54 -9.98 5.01
CA PRO A 144 -1.69 -10.94 3.92
C PRO A 144 -2.93 -10.70 3.05
N GLU A 145 -3.97 -10.06 3.60
CA GLU A 145 -5.25 -9.81 2.93
C GLU A 145 -5.23 -8.46 2.18
N ALA A 146 -5.73 -8.45 0.96
CA ALA A 146 -5.84 -7.23 0.16
C ALA A 146 -6.90 -6.25 0.71
N LEU A 147 -7.89 -6.76 1.44
CA LEU A 147 -8.99 -5.98 2.03
C LEU A 147 -8.50 -4.73 2.78
N HIS A 148 -7.37 -4.83 3.50
CA HIS A 148 -6.78 -3.70 4.24
C HIS A 148 -6.40 -2.52 3.33
N SER A 149 -6.11 -2.77 2.06
CA SER A 149 -5.73 -1.73 1.09
C SER A 149 -6.92 -1.17 0.29
N ARG A 150 -8.14 -1.72 0.43
CA ARG A 150 -9.29 -1.32 -0.41
C ARG A 150 -9.80 0.09 -0.10
N TYR A 151 -9.71 0.53 1.16
CA TYR A 151 -10.10 1.89 1.53
C TYR A 151 -9.15 2.94 0.96
N VAL A 152 -7.84 2.69 1.02
CA VAL A 152 -6.86 3.60 0.40
C VAL A 152 -6.98 3.57 -1.12
N GLU A 153 -7.30 2.44 -1.73
CA GLU A 153 -7.56 2.35 -3.17
C GLU A 153 -8.69 3.28 -3.61
N GLN A 154 -9.84 3.27 -2.91
CA GLN A 154 -10.94 4.21 -3.18
C GLN A 154 -10.57 5.68 -2.94
N TYR A 155 -9.75 5.93 -1.92
CA TYR A 155 -9.22 7.26 -1.68
C TYR A 155 -8.33 7.74 -2.85
N LEU A 156 -7.49 6.87 -3.39
CA LEU A 156 -6.57 7.17 -4.50
C LEU A 156 -7.31 7.47 -5.81
N GLU A 157 -8.41 6.76 -6.09
CA GLU A 157 -9.30 7.08 -7.20
C GLU A 157 -9.86 8.51 -7.09
N LYS A 158 -10.38 8.87 -5.91
CA LYS A 158 -10.87 10.23 -5.64
C LYS A 158 -9.76 11.28 -5.69
N LEU A 159 -8.55 10.93 -5.25
CA LEU A 159 -7.38 11.80 -5.32
C LEU A 159 -6.99 12.08 -6.77
N ALA A 160 -6.94 11.05 -7.62
CA ALA A 160 -6.69 11.23 -9.05
C ALA A 160 -7.76 12.12 -9.70
N ALA A 161 -9.03 11.88 -9.43
CA ALA A 161 -10.15 12.72 -9.92
C ALA A 161 -10.00 14.18 -9.45
N ARG A 162 -9.65 14.42 -8.18
CA ARG A 162 -9.43 15.77 -7.64
C ARG A 162 -8.24 16.48 -8.31
N LEU A 163 -7.19 15.75 -8.66
CA LEU A 163 -6.06 16.29 -9.42
C LEU A 163 -6.41 16.53 -10.91
N GLY A 164 -7.59 16.08 -11.39
CA GLY A 164 -7.89 16.12 -12.82
C GLY A 164 -7.03 15.16 -13.64
N SER A 165 -6.53 14.10 -13.04
CA SER A 165 -5.72 13.04 -13.67
C SER A 165 -6.62 11.86 -14.05
N PRO A 166 -6.60 11.35 -15.29
CA PRO A 166 -7.23 10.07 -15.61
C PRO A 166 -6.69 8.96 -14.70
N TYR A 167 -7.58 8.26 -14.02
CA TYR A 167 -7.19 7.20 -13.08
C TYR A 167 -6.87 5.90 -13.81
N LEU A 168 -5.63 5.45 -13.76
CA LEU A 168 -5.17 4.21 -14.42
C LEU A 168 -5.49 2.94 -13.63
N GLY A 169 -5.92 3.09 -12.38
CA GLY A 169 -6.18 1.98 -11.47
C GLY A 169 -5.14 1.86 -10.35
N THR A 170 -5.42 0.97 -9.41
CA THR A 170 -4.52 0.64 -8.29
C THR A 170 -4.21 -0.85 -8.27
N ILE A 171 -2.94 -1.20 -8.30
CA ILE A 171 -2.45 -2.56 -8.09
C ILE A 171 -2.29 -2.77 -6.58
N VAL A 172 -3.08 -3.64 -5.99
CA VAL A 172 -3.02 -3.98 -4.57
C VAL A 172 -2.29 -5.29 -4.36
N LYS A 173 -1.38 -5.36 -3.38
CA LYS A 173 -0.72 -6.60 -2.96
C LYS A 173 -0.57 -6.70 -1.45
N GLY A 174 -1.26 -7.67 -0.85
CA GLY A 174 -1.01 -8.12 0.52
C GLY A 174 0.26 -8.97 0.63
N ASN A 175 0.85 -9.06 1.82
CA ASN A 175 2.09 -9.80 2.08
C ASN A 175 3.28 -9.35 1.20
N GLY A 176 3.32 -8.06 0.86
CA GLY A 176 4.39 -7.48 0.03
C GLY A 176 5.74 -7.40 0.72
N GLU A 177 5.80 -7.49 2.03
CA GLU A 177 7.06 -7.37 2.79
C GLU A 177 8.04 -8.51 2.47
N GLY A 178 7.53 -9.70 2.22
CA GLY A 178 8.32 -10.89 1.91
C GLY A 178 8.99 -10.89 0.53
N VAL A 179 8.58 -10.04 -0.39
CA VAL A 179 8.98 -10.09 -1.82
C VAL A 179 10.50 -10.11 -2.02
N ARG A 180 11.25 -9.39 -1.20
CA ARG A 180 12.71 -9.29 -1.30
C ARG A 180 13.46 -10.55 -0.86
N ILE A 181 12.87 -11.31 0.06
CA ILE A 181 13.53 -12.42 0.74
C ILE A 181 13.00 -13.79 0.31
N MET A 182 11.84 -13.80 -0.38
CA MET A 182 11.27 -15.02 -0.89
C MET A 182 12.12 -15.58 -2.04
N PRO A 183 12.24 -16.91 -2.14
CA PRO A 183 12.88 -17.55 -3.29
C PRO A 183 12.20 -17.11 -4.61
N PRO A 184 12.97 -17.00 -5.71
CA PRO A 184 12.43 -16.55 -7.00
C PRO A 184 11.20 -17.33 -7.48
N GLN A 185 11.10 -18.62 -7.16
CA GLN A 185 9.96 -19.48 -7.51
C GLN A 185 8.66 -18.98 -6.86
N MET A 186 8.72 -18.45 -5.65
CA MET A 186 7.55 -17.96 -4.91
C MET A 186 7.10 -16.58 -5.39
N THR A 187 7.97 -15.78 -6.00
CA THR A 187 7.66 -14.45 -6.51
C THR A 187 7.36 -14.44 -8.00
N ARG A 188 7.63 -15.55 -8.72
CA ARG A 188 7.48 -15.64 -10.18
C ARG A 188 6.09 -15.20 -10.64
N SER A 189 5.05 -15.82 -10.14
CA SER A 189 3.66 -15.51 -10.55
C SER A 189 3.27 -14.05 -10.27
N LEU A 190 3.72 -13.50 -9.14
CA LEU A 190 3.52 -12.08 -8.84
C LEU A 190 4.21 -11.18 -9.87
N PHE A 191 5.45 -11.49 -10.22
CA PHE A 191 6.20 -10.69 -11.18
C PHE A 191 5.64 -10.81 -12.59
N GLU A 192 5.22 -12.00 -13.00
CA GLU A 192 4.52 -12.22 -14.28
C GLU A 192 3.22 -11.40 -14.35
N ASN A 193 2.42 -11.38 -13.28
CA ASN A 193 1.22 -10.56 -13.20
C ASN A 193 1.55 -9.07 -13.32
N LEU A 194 2.53 -8.56 -12.58
CA LEU A 194 2.94 -7.15 -12.64
C LEU A 194 3.44 -6.77 -14.03
N GLN A 195 4.22 -7.64 -14.68
CA GLN A 195 4.69 -7.43 -16.05
C GLN A 195 3.51 -7.44 -17.04
N SER A 196 2.54 -8.35 -16.87
CA SER A 196 1.34 -8.37 -17.71
C SER A 196 0.51 -7.10 -17.57
N LEU A 197 0.39 -6.54 -16.35
CA LEU A 197 -0.26 -5.24 -16.14
C LEU A 197 0.53 -4.09 -16.79
N GLY A 198 1.86 -4.14 -16.74
CA GLY A 198 2.72 -3.20 -17.48
C GLY A 198 2.51 -3.26 -18.98
N ALA A 199 2.33 -4.46 -19.53
CA ALA A 199 2.05 -4.63 -20.96
C ALA A 199 0.65 -4.08 -21.36
N CYS A 200 -0.35 -4.04 -20.48
CA CYS A 200 -1.60 -3.33 -20.76
C CYS A 200 -1.34 -1.83 -20.96
N LEU A 201 -0.49 -1.23 -20.10
CA LEU A 201 -0.16 0.20 -20.20
C LEU A 201 0.54 0.55 -21.53
N SER A 202 1.45 -0.30 -22.01
CA SER A 202 2.14 -0.05 -23.29
C SER A 202 1.20 -0.05 -24.49
N ARG A 203 0.04 -0.68 -24.37
CA ARG A 203 -0.99 -0.69 -25.41
C ARG A 203 -2.09 0.35 -25.20
N GLY A 204 -2.00 1.16 -24.14
CA GLY A 204 -3.04 2.13 -23.77
C GLY A 204 -4.32 1.49 -23.26
N GLU A 205 -4.27 0.23 -22.87
CA GLU A 205 -5.42 -0.52 -22.36
C GLU A 205 -5.63 -0.27 -20.86
N ALA A 206 -6.87 -0.38 -20.40
CA ALA A 206 -7.16 -0.47 -18.97
C ALA A 206 -6.49 -1.72 -18.38
N LEU A 207 -6.13 -1.66 -17.10
CA LEU A 207 -5.53 -2.80 -16.41
C LEU A 207 -6.49 -4.00 -16.42
N ASN A 208 -5.97 -5.17 -16.74
CA ASN A 208 -6.75 -6.39 -16.77
C ASN A 208 -7.27 -6.78 -15.38
N THR A 209 -8.59 -6.77 -15.20
CA THR A 209 -9.27 -7.00 -13.91
C THR A 209 -8.99 -8.41 -13.34
N GLU A 210 -8.86 -9.42 -14.19
CA GLU A 210 -8.55 -10.77 -13.74
C GLU A 210 -7.13 -10.84 -13.15
N ILE A 211 -6.16 -10.19 -13.81
CA ILE A 211 -4.78 -10.12 -13.34
C ILE A 211 -4.68 -9.28 -12.06
N LEU A 212 -5.41 -8.16 -11.95
CA LEU A 212 -5.50 -7.37 -10.72
C LEU A 212 -6.02 -8.23 -9.56
N THR A 213 -7.09 -8.98 -9.79
CA THR A 213 -7.68 -9.88 -8.79
C THR A 213 -6.71 -10.99 -8.39
N LYS A 214 -6.02 -11.62 -9.33
CA LYS A 214 -4.98 -12.64 -9.05
C LYS A 214 -3.82 -12.06 -8.23
N THR A 215 -3.38 -10.84 -8.57
CA THR A 215 -2.29 -10.16 -7.87
C THR A 215 -2.65 -9.83 -6.43
N ALA A 216 -3.90 -9.42 -6.18
CA ALA A 216 -4.39 -9.02 -4.87
C ALA A 216 -4.60 -10.21 -3.90
N ARG A 217 -4.74 -11.45 -4.41
CA ARG A 217 -5.06 -12.62 -3.56
C ARG A 217 -4.06 -12.85 -2.42
N PRO A 218 -4.60 -13.30 -1.26
CA PRO A 218 -6.01 -13.46 -0.90
C PRO A 218 -6.68 -12.12 -0.62
N GLU A 219 -7.94 -11.95 -1.07
CA GLU A 219 -8.72 -10.77 -0.71
C GLU A 219 -9.03 -10.77 0.79
N ARG A 220 -9.46 -11.92 1.30
CA ARG A 220 -9.72 -12.18 2.71
C ARG A 220 -9.54 -13.68 3.00
N PHE A 221 -9.03 -14.00 4.17
CA PHE A 221 -9.02 -15.39 4.64
C PHE A 221 -10.44 -15.84 5.07
N PRO A 222 -10.81 -17.10 4.79
CA PRO A 222 -12.03 -17.69 5.34
C PRO A 222 -12.03 -17.67 6.86
N ALA A 223 -13.18 -17.47 7.49
CA ALA A 223 -13.31 -17.44 8.95
C ALA A 223 -12.80 -18.73 9.65
N ILE A 224 -12.91 -19.88 8.96
CA ILE A 224 -12.43 -21.19 9.43
C ILE A 224 -10.91 -21.26 9.54
N SER A 225 -10.19 -20.38 8.82
CA SER A 225 -8.71 -20.39 8.83
C SER A 225 -8.10 -19.87 10.14
N GLY A 226 -8.85 -19.20 11.00
CA GLY A 226 -8.34 -18.62 12.23
C GLY A 226 -7.63 -19.61 13.18
N PRO A 227 -8.22 -20.76 13.53
CA PRO A 227 -7.55 -21.78 14.34
C PRO A 227 -6.33 -22.40 13.66
N VAL A 228 -6.44 -22.70 12.36
CA VAL A 228 -5.33 -23.23 11.54
C VAL A 228 -4.21 -22.20 11.46
N PHE A 229 -4.53 -20.94 11.24
CA PHE A 229 -3.54 -19.85 11.20
C PHE A 229 -2.84 -19.66 12.54
N LYS A 230 -3.57 -19.72 13.66
CA LYS A 230 -2.97 -19.71 15.01
C LYS A 230 -2.02 -20.90 15.22
N MET A 231 -2.37 -22.07 14.72
CA MET A 231 -1.49 -23.25 14.79
C MET A 231 -0.22 -23.05 13.95
N ILE A 232 -0.35 -22.51 12.72
CA ILE A 232 0.79 -22.20 11.83
C ILE A 232 1.68 -21.14 12.48
N LEU A 233 1.13 -20.08 13.06
CA LEU A 233 1.90 -19.05 13.74
C LEU A 233 2.67 -19.55 14.96
N ARG A 234 2.23 -20.63 15.60
CA ARG A 234 2.95 -21.28 16.71
C ARG A 234 4.07 -22.21 16.25
N ALA A 235 4.08 -22.56 14.96
CA ALA A 235 5.09 -23.46 14.43
C ALA A 235 6.46 -22.74 14.36
N PRO A 236 7.57 -23.41 14.71
CA PRO A 236 8.91 -22.80 14.75
C PRO A 236 9.34 -22.15 13.43
N PHE A 237 8.91 -22.68 12.30
CA PHE A 237 9.23 -22.12 10.97
C PHE A 237 8.56 -20.76 10.71
N ALA A 238 7.41 -20.47 11.35
CA ALA A 238 6.70 -19.20 11.17
C ALA A 238 7.44 -18.00 11.78
N HIS A 239 8.26 -18.25 12.81
CA HIS A 239 9.06 -17.23 13.48
C HIS A 239 10.45 -17.07 12.87
N GLY A 240 10.91 -18.00 12.07
CA GLY A 240 12.28 -18.06 11.57
C GLY A 240 12.75 -16.81 10.82
N TYR A 241 11.85 -16.08 10.17
CA TYR A 241 12.18 -14.81 9.53
C TYR A 241 12.47 -13.71 10.58
N PHE A 242 11.54 -13.53 11.52
CA PHE A 242 11.69 -12.53 12.58
C PHE A 242 12.87 -12.86 13.49
N ASP A 243 13.06 -14.13 13.85
CA ASP A 243 14.18 -14.59 14.65
C ASP A 243 15.50 -14.25 13.98
N LYS A 244 15.67 -14.52 12.69
CA LYS A 244 16.88 -14.13 11.93
C LYS A 244 17.11 -12.62 11.94
N MET A 245 16.06 -11.82 11.84
CA MET A 245 16.19 -10.36 11.92
C MET A 245 16.59 -9.90 13.32
N LEU A 246 16.00 -10.46 14.36
CA LEU A 246 16.34 -10.15 15.75
C LEU A 246 17.78 -10.54 16.07
N ILE A 247 18.24 -11.71 15.61
CA ILE A 247 19.64 -12.15 15.74
C ILE A 247 20.58 -11.17 15.02
N LYS A 248 20.26 -10.83 13.76
CA LYS A 248 21.05 -9.88 12.97
C LYS A 248 21.17 -8.51 13.63
N ASN A 249 20.12 -8.08 14.35
CA ASN A 249 20.09 -6.80 15.07
C ASN A 249 20.64 -6.90 16.51
N GLY A 250 21.10 -8.08 16.96
CA GLY A 250 21.65 -8.29 18.29
C GLY A 250 20.64 -8.15 19.43
N VAL A 251 19.34 -8.33 19.14
CA VAL A 251 18.25 -8.13 20.13
C VAL A 251 17.40 -9.38 20.37
N TYR A 252 17.84 -10.53 19.86
CA TYR A 252 17.07 -11.77 19.98
C TYR A 252 16.75 -12.16 21.43
N GLU A 253 17.72 -12.03 22.35
CA GLU A 253 17.54 -12.35 23.77
C GLU A 253 16.56 -11.38 24.46
N LYS A 254 16.39 -10.18 23.92
CA LYS A 254 15.50 -9.14 24.46
C LYS A 254 14.09 -9.18 23.88
N ARG A 255 13.74 -10.17 23.06
CA ARG A 255 12.46 -10.23 22.32
C ARG A 255 11.22 -10.29 23.20
N PHE A 256 11.36 -10.67 24.47
CA PHE A 256 10.28 -10.70 25.46
C PHE A 256 10.42 -9.64 26.56
N ASP A 257 11.42 -8.77 26.49
CA ASP A 257 11.60 -7.68 27.43
C ASP A 257 10.39 -6.74 27.41
N GLN A 258 9.96 -6.29 28.56
CA GLN A 258 8.87 -5.34 28.75
C GLN A 258 9.43 -4.04 29.37
N PRO A 259 10.20 -3.23 28.62
CA PRO A 259 10.96 -2.10 29.19
C PRO A 259 10.07 -1.01 29.79
N PHE A 260 8.79 -1.00 29.44
CA PHE A 260 7.82 -0.03 29.95
C PHE A 260 6.85 -0.60 31.01
N LYS A 261 7.04 -1.85 31.40
CA LYS A 261 6.26 -2.43 32.49
C LYS A 261 6.72 -1.79 33.80
N LEU A 262 5.77 -1.15 34.49
CA LEU A 262 6.05 -0.61 35.83
C LEU A 262 6.43 -1.77 36.78
N PRO A 263 7.42 -1.56 37.68
CA PRO A 263 7.69 -2.52 38.73
C PRO A 263 6.41 -2.79 39.53
N SER A 264 6.09 -4.06 39.71
CA SER A 264 4.95 -4.52 40.53
C SER A 264 5.19 -4.25 41.99
#